data_7f59d4e7b79750e2b7ef0301b72cc44b
#
_entry.id   7f59d4e7b79750e2b7ef0301b72cc44b
#
_cell.length_a   1.000
_cell.length_b   1.000
_cell.length_c   1.000
_cell.angle_alpha   90.00
_cell.angle_beta   90.00
_cell.angle_gamma   90.00
#
_symmetry.space_group_name_H-M   'P 1'
#
loop_
_entity.id
_entity.type
_entity.pdbx_description
1 polymer ?
#
loop_
_entity_poly.entity_id
_entity_poly.type
_entity_poly.pdbx_seq_one_letter_code
_entity_poly.pdbx_strand_id
1 'polypeptide(L)'
;MGFADRYISAIGSSNLKDDAMHHQTEPLAAAALAGDIGALLCRVKYADGTLAKMFEGNVGNLAQLLRILTAEVIRRGQTRRWVPANTAWDAQAAQALYRRVAEKSLAHWLDSTCKGCSGTGVKALLGNGICTSCRGAGTAAIHGTAGLELERVKDMVSELSAIADSHSGRASGLLRGGDR
;
A
#
# COMPACT_ATOMS: atom_id res chain seq x y z
N MET A 1 21.86 2.83 -2.85
CA MET A 1 20.87 1.77 -2.62
C MET A 1 19.68 2.40 -1.92
N GLY A 2 18.47 2.33 -2.51
CA GLY A 2 17.25 2.95 -1.96
C GLY A 2 16.70 2.15 -0.78
N PHE A 3 15.68 2.73 -0.07
CA PHE A 3 14.97 2.03 1.01
C PHE A 3 14.39 0.69 0.54
N ALA A 4 13.75 0.68 -0.64
CA ALA A 4 13.14 -0.52 -1.21
C ALA A 4 14.16 -1.65 -1.40
N ASP A 5 15.36 -1.36 -1.96
CA ASP A 5 16.40 -2.36 -2.18
C ASP A 5 16.90 -2.96 -0.86
N ARG A 6 17.08 -2.11 0.16
CA ARG A 6 17.51 -2.56 1.50
C ARG A 6 16.40 -3.36 2.20
N TYR A 7 15.14 -2.97 2.03
CA TYR A 7 14.00 -3.67 2.59
C TYR A 7 13.85 -5.08 1.98
N ILE A 8 13.95 -5.19 0.65
CA ILE A 8 13.92 -6.47 -0.07
C ILE A 8 15.08 -7.36 0.38
N SER A 9 16.30 -6.82 0.46
CA SER A 9 17.49 -7.53 0.92
C SER A 9 17.33 -8.06 2.35
N ALA A 10 16.77 -7.23 3.26
CA ALA A 10 16.55 -7.62 4.66
C ALA A 10 15.52 -8.75 4.81
N ILE A 11 14.43 -8.73 4.01
CA ILE A 11 13.44 -9.81 4.02
C ILE A 11 14.01 -11.09 3.42
N GLY A 12 14.82 -10.99 2.37
CA GLY A 12 15.46 -12.13 1.70
C GLY A 12 16.58 -12.78 2.53
N SER A 13 17.20 -12.02 3.44
CA SER A 13 18.29 -12.48 4.29
C SER A 13 17.86 -13.23 5.56
N SER A 14 16.59 -13.57 5.71
CA SER A 14 16.05 -14.34 6.85
C SER A 14 16.61 -15.78 6.99
N ASN A 15 17.58 -16.14 6.15
CA ASN A 15 18.40 -17.33 6.34
C ASN A 15 19.53 -16.98 7.34
N LEU A 16 19.39 -17.46 8.55
CA LEU A 16 20.29 -17.37 9.73
C LEU A 16 21.71 -17.89 9.47
N LYS A 17 22.37 -17.45 8.42
CA LYS A 17 23.82 -17.67 8.26
C LYS A 17 24.54 -16.47 8.85
N ASP A 18 25.25 -16.76 9.91
CA ASP A 18 26.12 -15.89 10.72
C ASP A 18 27.19 -15.24 9.81
N ASP A 19 26.85 -14.06 9.25
CA ASP A 19 27.79 -13.28 8.44
C ASP A 19 27.74 -11.83 8.94
N ALA A 20 28.92 -11.21 9.09
CA ALA A 20 29.12 -9.87 9.66
C ALA A 20 28.31 -8.76 8.92
N MET A 21 27.88 -9.03 7.69
CA MET A 21 26.99 -8.14 6.94
C MET A 21 25.50 -8.22 7.36
N HIS A 22 25.09 -9.27 8.06
CA HIS A 22 23.70 -9.47 8.47
C HIS A 22 23.28 -8.57 9.63
N HIS A 23 24.19 -8.16 10.50
CA HIS A 23 23.90 -7.32 11.67
C HIS A 23 23.32 -5.94 11.32
N GLN A 24 23.61 -5.42 10.12
CA GLN A 24 23.04 -4.13 9.67
C GLN A 24 21.60 -4.24 9.16
N THR A 25 21.15 -5.44 8.76
CA THR A 25 19.81 -5.67 8.21
C THR A 25 18.83 -6.27 9.21
N GLU A 26 19.32 -6.82 10.34
CA GLU A 26 18.48 -7.40 11.39
C GLU A 26 17.38 -6.46 11.92
N PRO A 27 17.67 -5.17 12.23
CA PRO A 27 16.62 -4.26 12.70
C PRO A 27 15.55 -4.03 11.64
N LEU A 28 15.93 -4.02 10.35
CA LEU A 28 14.99 -3.85 9.26
C LEU A 28 14.17 -5.12 9.02
N ALA A 29 14.78 -6.29 9.13
CA ALA A 29 14.09 -7.58 9.07
C ALA A 29 13.13 -7.73 10.25
N ALA A 30 13.54 -7.37 11.47
CA ALA A 30 12.68 -7.35 12.65
C ALA A 30 11.49 -6.38 12.48
N ALA A 31 11.72 -5.19 11.95
CA ALA A 31 10.66 -4.23 11.65
C ALA A 31 9.70 -4.76 10.58
N ALA A 32 10.21 -5.45 9.56
CA ALA A 32 9.41 -6.06 8.52
C ALA A 32 8.56 -7.23 9.03
N LEU A 33 9.05 -7.96 10.03
CA LEU A 33 8.38 -9.09 10.65
C LEU A 33 7.46 -8.71 11.82
N ALA A 34 7.50 -7.47 12.28
CA ALA A 34 6.76 -6.99 13.46
C ALA A 34 5.23 -7.09 13.36
N GLY A 35 4.70 -7.53 12.22
CA GLY A 35 3.28 -7.87 12.07
C GLY A 35 2.33 -6.68 12.06
N ASP A 36 2.82 -5.44 12.10
CA ASP A 36 1.99 -4.27 11.96
C ASP A 36 1.54 -4.09 10.49
N ILE A 37 0.46 -3.35 10.30
CA ILE A 37 -0.10 -3.12 8.96
C ILE A 37 0.89 -2.38 8.06
N GLY A 38 1.76 -1.53 8.60
CA GLY A 38 2.80 -0.81 7.87
C GLY A 38 3.86 -1.74 7.33
N ALA A 39 4.32 -2.69 8.15
CA ALA A 39 5.25 -3.74 7.73
C ALA A 39 4.66 -4.57 6.59
N LEU A 40 3.41 -5.00 6.74
CA LEU A 40 2.73 -5.81 5.74
C LEU A 40 2.50 -5.04 4.43
N LEU A 41 2.14 -3.75 4.50
CA LEU A 41 2.03 -2.86 3.33
C LEU A 41 3.36 -2.75 2.59
N CYS A 42 4.45 -2.45 3.28
CA CYS A 42 5.77 -2.35 2.68
C CYS A 42 6.23 -3.67 2.07
N ARG A 43 5.96 -4.79 2.75
CA ARG A 43 6.28 -6.12 2.25
C ARG A 43 5.54 -6.42 0.94
N VAL A 44 4.23 -6.22 0.91
CA VAL A 44 3.42 -6.44 -0.31
C VAL A 44 3.89 -5.53 -1.45
N LYS A 45 4.16 -4.25 -1.16
CA LYS A 45 4.54 -3.29 -2.19
C LYS A 45 5.95 -3.49 -2.75
N TYR A 46 6.91 -3.81 -1.90
CA TYR A 46 8.33 -3.81 -2.27
C TYR A 46 8.92 -5.20 -2.44
N ALA A 47 8.53 -6.17 -1.62
CA ALA A 47 9.12 -7.50 -1.62
C ALA A 47 8.37 -8.51 -2.49
N ASP A 48 7.05 -8.48 -2.47
CA ASP A 48 6.25 -9.43 -3.25
C ASP A 48 6.16 -9.04 -4.74
N GLY A 49 6.67 -7.86 -5.08
CA GLY A 49 6.80 -7.38 -6.46
C GLY A 49 5.52 -6.81 -7.03
N THR A 50 5.53 -6.53 -8.34
CA THR A 50 4.38 -5.99 -9.06
C THR A 50 3.18 -6.95 -9.04
N LEU A 51 1.97 -6.43 -9.22
CA LEU A 51 0.71 -7.19 -9.26
C LEU A 51 0.79 -8.55 -9.98
N ALA A 52 1.62 -8.67 -11.03
CA ALA A 52 1.82 -9.94 -11.74
C ALA A 52 2.51 -11.01 -10.90
N LYS A 53 3.49 -10.65 -10.07
CA LYS A 53 4.17 -11.57 -9.14
C LYS A 53 3.32 -11.89 -7.91
N MET A 54 2.38 -11.02 -7.55
CA MET A 54 1.46 -11.26 -6.43
C MET A 54 0.55 -12.45 -6.70
N PHE A 55 0.22 -12.73 -7.97
CA PHE A 55 -0.59 -13.88 -8.36
C PHE A 55 0.19 -15.20 -8.37
N GLU A 56 1.51 -15.15 -8.45
CA GLU A 56 2.34 -16.36 -8.60
C GLU A 56 2.97 -16.89 -7.30
N GLY A 57 3.15 -16.06 -6.27
CA GLY A 57 3.97 -16.50 -5.13
C GLY A 57 3.52 -16.13 -3.71
N ASN A 58 2.74 -15.08 -3.50
CA ASN A 58 2.47 -14.58 -2.15
C ASN A 58 1.02 -14.13 -1.90
N VAL A 59 0.08 -14.91 -2.40
CA VAL A 59 -1.38 -14.71 -2.23
C VAL A 59 -1.76 -14.56 -0.75
N GLY A 60 -1.01 -15.18 0.16
CA GLY A 60 -1.24 -15.14 1.60
C GLY A 60 -1.09 -13.75 2.20
N ASN A 61 -0.03 -13.03 1.86
CA ASN A 61 0.24 -11.68 2.42
C ASN A 61 -0.79 -10.66 1.93
N LEU A 62 -1.14 -10.70 0.65
CA LEU A 62 -2.15 -9.81 0.08
C LEU A 62 -3.53 -10.07 0.69
N ALA A 63 -3.92 -11.35 0.81
CA ALA A 63 -5.19 -11.72 1.42
C ALA A 63 -5.26 -11.32 2.89
N GLN A 64 -4.17 -11.49 3.63
CA GLN A 64 -4.06 -11.04 5.01
C GLN A 64 -4.15 -9.51 5.12
N LEU A 65 -3.41 -8.78 4.27
CA LEU A 65 -3.45 -7.33 4.22
C LEU A 65 -4.85 -6.82 3.91
N LEU A 66 -5.53 -7.39 2.92
CA LEU A 66 -6.89 -6.99 2.56
C LEU A 66 -7.88 -7.25 3.70
N ARG A 67 -7.73 -8.36 4.43
CA ARG A 67 -8.58 -8.66 5.59
C ARG A 67 -8.37 -7.63 6.71
N ILE A 68 -7.12 -7.31 7.05
CA ILE A 68 -6.79 -6.31 8.08
C ILE A 68 -7.29 -4.92 7.65
N LEU A 69 -7.04 -4.55 6.39
CA LEU A 69 -7.48 -3.26 5.85
C LEU A 69 -9.01 -3.15 5.84
N THR A 70 -9.73 -4.22 5.48
CA THR A 70 -11.20 -4.23 5.53
C THR A 70 -11.70 -4.00 6.95
N ALA A 71 -11.11 -4.64 7.96
CA ALA A 71 -11.46 -4.41 9.35
C ALA A 71 -11.20 -2.95 9.78
N GLU A 72 -10.09 -2.34 9.36
CA GLU A 72 -9.77 -0.95 9.64
C GLU A 72 -10.75 0.02 8.93
N VAL A 73 -11.13 -0.25 7.68
CA VAL A 73 -12.15 0.52 6.95
C VAL A 73 -13.50 0.44 7.65
N ILE A 74 -13.91 -0.74 8.14
CA ILE A 74 -15.13 -0.92 8.91
C ILE A 74 -15.09 -0.07 10.18
N ARG A 75 -14.02 -0.19 10.97
CA ARG A 75 -13.82 0.57 12.21
C ARG A 75 -13.94 2.08 11.97
N ARG A 76 -13.28 2.59 10.94
CA ARG A 76 -13.34 4.02 10.57
C ARG A 76 -14.70 4.42 10.05
N GLY A 77 -15.31 3.60 9.20
CA GLY A 77 -16.62 3.85 8.66
C GLY A 77 -17.70 3.93 9.75
N GLN A 78 -17.62 3.07 10.75
CA GLN A 78 -18.50 3.11 11.92
C GLN A 78 -18.25 4.36 12.78
N THR A 79 -16.99 4.66 13.10
CA THR A 79 -16.63 5.85 13.89
C THR A 79 -17.06 7.15 13.20
N ARG A 80 -16.88 7.24 11.89
CA ARG A 80 -17.22 8.42 11.09
C ARG A 80 -18.67 8.41 10.56
N ARG A 81 -19.45 7.37 10.90
CA ARG A 81 -20.87 7.21 10.48
C ARG A 81 -21.02 7.34 8.95
N TRP A 82 -20.17 6.67 8.19
CA TRP A 82 -20.24 6.71 6.73
C TRP A 82 -21.57 6.17 6.17
N VAL A 83 -22.15 5.19 6.83
CA VAL A 83 -23.47 4.65 6.54
C VAL A 83 -24.30 4.69 7.80
N PRO A 84 -25.47 5.32 7.83
CA PRO A 84 -26.37 5.23 8.96
C PRO A 84 -26.90 3.80 9.08
N ALA A 85 -26.68 3.17 10.22
CA ALA A 85 -27.10 1.79 10.47
C ALA A 85 -28.50 1.78 11.10
N ASN A 86 -29.54 1.83 10.28
CA ASN A 86 -30.93 1.84 10.78
C ASN A 86 -31.64 0.49 10.56
N THR A 87 -31.14 -0.37 9.68
CA THR A 87 -31.74 -1.67 9.34
C THR A 87 -30.70 -2.75 9.06
N ALA A 88 -31.10 -4.04 9.06
CA ALA A 88 -30.24 -5.15 8.67
C ALA A 88 -29.73 -5.03 7.21
N TRP A 89 -30.53 -4.48 6.32
CA TRP A 89 -30.15 -4.20 4.93
C TRP A 89 -29.04 -3.15 4.85
N ASP A 90 -29.11 -2.12 5.68
CA ASP A 90 -28.07 -1.07 5.74
C ASP A 90 -26.75 -1.67 6.24
N ALA A 91 -26.79 -2.63 7.15
CA ALA A 91 -25.60 -3.32 7.64
C ALA A 91 -24.90 -4.13 6.53
N GLN A 92 -25.65 -4.85 5.70
CA GLN A 92 -25.07 -5.59 4.55
C GLN A 92 -24.54 -4.64 3.48
N ALA A 93 -25.30 -3.60 3.15
CA ALA A 93 -24.87 -2.56 2.20
C ALA A 93 -23.60 -1.86 2.69
N ALA A 94 -23.52 -1.58 3.98
CA ALA A 94 -22.34 -1.00 4.61
C ALA A 94 -21.12 -1.92 4.52
N GLN A 95 -21.27 -3.20 4.80
CA GLN A 95 -20.18 -4.17 4.67
C GLN A 95 -19.68 -4.28 3.24
N ALA A 96 -20.59 -4.34 2.26
CA ALA A 96 -20.24 -4.36 0.85
C ALA A 96 -19.51 -3.08 0.43
N LEU A 97 -19.93 -1.91 0.91
CA LEU A 97 -19.25 -0.64 0.68
C LEU A 97 -17.85 -0.66 1.28
N TYR A 98 -17.71 -1.05 2.54
CA TYR A 98 -16.42 -1.08 3.23
C TYR A 98 -15.43 -2.00 2.55
N ARG A 99 -15.87 -3.16 2.11
CA ARG A 99 -15.05 -4.11 1.35
C ARG A 99 -14.58 -3.50 0.03
N ARG A 100 -15.49 -2.88 -0.75
CA ARG A 100 -15.11 -2.20 -2.01
C ARG A 100 -14.14 -1.05 -1.77
N VAL A 101 -14.33 -0.26 -0.72
CA VAL A 101 -13.41 0.81 -0.35
C VAL A 101 -12.03 0.24 -0.02
N ALA A 102 -11.94 -0.85 0.76
CA ALA A 102 -10.67 -1.50 1.07
C ALA A 102 -9.97 -2.03 -0.20
N GLU A 103 -10.69 -2.77 -1.03
CA GLU A 103 -10.16 -3.36 -2.27
C GLU A 103 -9.64 -2.27 -3.23
N LYS A 104 -10.44 -1.22 -3.47
CA LYS A 104 -10.10 -0.16 -4.42
C LYS A 104 -8.98 0.76 -3.91
N SER A 105 -8.97 1.08 -2.62
CA SER A 105 -7.90 1.88 -2.05
C SER A 105 -6.57 1.14 -2.07
N LEU A 106 -6.56 -0.15 -1.74
CA LEU A 106 -5.36 -0.97 -1.80
C LEU A 106 -4.85 -1.13 -3.23
N ALA A 107 -5.72 -1.47 -4.17
CA ALA A 107 -5.35 -1.62 -5.58
C ALA A 107 -4.75 -0.32 -6.15
N HIS A 108 -5.39 0.83 -5.87
CA HIS A 108 -4.87 2.12 -6.31
C HIS A 108 -3.55 2.49 -5.61
N TRP A 109 -3.42 2.22 -4.32
CA TRP A 109 -2.19 2.51 -3.58
C TRP A 109 -1.01 1.67 -4.06
N LEU A 110 -1.24 0.40 -4.44
CA LEU A 110 -0.20 -0.50 -4.97
C LEU A 110 0.23 -0.09 -6.38
N ASP A 111 -0.70 0.28 -7.25
CA ASP A 111 -0.45 0.70 -8.63
C ASP A 111 -1.26 1.94 -8.99
N SER A 112 -0.75 3.10 -8.59
CA SER A 112 -1.31 4.40 -8.94
C SER A 112 -0.70 5.00 -10.21
N THR A 113 0.17 4.28 -10.92
CA THR A 113 0.89 4.79 -12.08
C THR A 113 -0.04 4.98 -13.28
N CYS A 114 -0.04 6.15 -13.87
CA CYS A 114 -0.78 6.40 -15.11
C CYS A 114 -0.20 5.56 -16.27
N LYS A 115 -0.99 4.65 -16.82
CA LYS A 115 -0.56 3.78 -17.93
C LYS A 115 -0.33 4.56 -19.24
N GLY A 116 -1.00 5.70 -19.42
CA GLY A 116 -0.88 6.53 -20.62
C GLY A 116 0.45 7.29 -20.75
N CYS A 117 1.17 7.47 -19.66
CA CYS A 117 2.47 8.16 -19.65
C CYS A 117 3.50 7.44 -18.78
N SER A 118 3.21 6.22 -18.30
CA SER A 118 4.09 5.46 -17.39
C SER A 118 4.59 6.28 -16.21
N GLY A 119 3.72 7.14 -15.65
CA GLY A 119 4.01 7.96 -14.48
C GLY A 119 4.69 9.30 -14.76
N THR A 120 5.12 9.60 -15.98
CA THR A 120 5.87 10.83 -16.31
C THR A 120 5.01 12.10 -16.33
N GLY A 121 3.69 11.98 -16.48
CA GLY A 121 2.79 13.12 -16.66
C GLY A 121 2.76 13.71 -18.07
N VAL A 122 3.70 13.33 -18.94
CA VAL A 122 3.85 13.84 -20.30
C VAL A 122 3.73 12.73 -21.35
N LYS A 123 3.26 13.06 -22.54
CA LYS A 123 3.23 12.11 -23.68
C LYS A 123 4.61 12.01 -24.30
N ALA A 124 5.22 10.84 -24.26
CA ALA A 124 6.56 10.59 -24.79
C ALA A 124 6.67 10.66 -26.33
N LEU A 125 5.57 10.52 -27.07
CA LEU A 125 5.59 10.26 -28.51
C LEU A 125 5.51 11.49 -29.42
N LEU A 126 5.18 12.69 -28.94
CA LEU A 126 4.98 13.87 -29.81
C LEU A 126 5.42 15.21 -29.14
N GLY A 127 6.54 15.21 -28.40
CA GLY A 127 7.03 16.43 -27.77
C GLY A 127 6.20 16.80 -26.54
N ASN A 128 6.79 17.53 -25.64
CA ASN A 128 6.41 18.01 -24.29
C ASN A 128 4.92 18.26 -23.96
N GLY A 129 3.99 17.47 -24.50
CA GLY A 129 2.56 17.60 -24.25
C GLY A 129 2.14 16.94 -22.94
N ILE A 130 1.28 17.61 -22.17
CA ILE A 130 0.67 17.06 -20.97
C ILE A 130 -0.11 15.77 -21.31
N CYS A 131 0.07 14.72 -20.50
CA CYS A 131 -0.68 13.48 -20.65
C CYS A 131 -2.18 13.74 -20.42
N THR A 132 -2.99 13.46 -21.45
CA THR A 132 -4.45 13.69 -21.40
C THR A 132 -5.17 12.75 -20.43
N SER A 133 -4.62 11.54 -20.18
CA SER A 133 -5.23 10.55 -19.29
C SER A 133 -5.12 10.96 -17.82
N CYS A 134 -3.98 11.52 -17.38
CA CYS A 134 -3.77 11.96 -16.01
C CYS A 134 -3.68 13.47 -15.85
N ARG A 135 -3.81 14.24 -16.94
CA ARG A 135 -3.71 15.70 -16.96
C ARG A 135 -2.42 16.23 -16.32
N GLY A 136 -1.32 15.52 -16.54
CA GLY A 136 -0.01 15.88 -16.00
C GLY A 136 0.32 15.31 -14.62
N ALA A 137 -0.64 14.71 -13.90
CA ALA A 137 -0.43 14.20 -12.55
C ALA A 137 0.51 12.99 -12.46
N GLY A 138 0.73 12.26 -13.55
CA GLY A 138 1.50 11.00 -13.54
C GLY A 138 0.76 9.82 -12.90
N THR A 139 -0.30 10.09 -12.14
CA THR A 139 -1.10 9.07 -11.44
C THR A 139 -2.40 8.78 -12.16
N ALA A 140 -2.85 7.53 -12.12
CA ALA A 140 -4.12 7.10 -12.68
C ALA A 140 -5.28 7.62 -11.82
N ALA A 141 -6.43 7.90 -12.46
CA ALA A 141 -7.65 8.16 -11.73
C ALA A 141 -8.15 6.87 -11.04
N ILE A 142 -8.83 7.02 -9.91
CA ILE A 142 -9.52 5.91 -9.25
C ILE A 142 -10.75 5.56 -10.06
N HIS A 143 -10.76 4.39 -10.68
CA HIS A 143 -11.83 3.94 -11.56
C HIS A 143 -12.92 3.15 -10.83
N GLY A 144 -14.12 3.14 -11.42
CA GLY A 144 -15.24 2.33 -10.94
C GLY A 144 -15.86 2.80 -9.62
N THR A 145 -15.60 4.04 -9.22
CA THR A 145 -16.19 4.69 -8.05
C THR A 145 -16.70 6.08 -8.41
N ALA A 146 -17.76 6.52 -7.73
CA ALA A 146 -18.30 7.86 -7.88
C ALA A 146 -18.81 8.39 -6.53
N GLY A 147 -19.00 9.70 -6.42
CA GLY A 147 -19.61 10.35 -5.27
C GLY A 147 -18.90 10.00 -3.94
N LEU A 148 -19.68 9.65 -2.95
CA LEU A 148 -19.20 9.36 -1.59
C LEU A 148 -18.21 8.20 -1.53
N GLU A 149 -18.38 7.15 -2.33
CA GLU A 149 -17.45 6.01 -2.35
C GLU A 149 -16.06 6.47 -2.80
N LEU A 150 -15.97 7.33 -3.82
CA LEU A 150 -14.69 7.87 -4.30
C LEU A 150 -13.96 8.67 -3.20
N GLU A 151 -14.68 9.49 -2.45
CA GLU A 151 -14.08 10.26 -1.35
C GLU A 151 -13.54 9.33 -0.25
N ARG A 152 -14.26 8.24 0.06
CA ARG A 152 -13.79 7.24 1.05
C ARG A 152 -12.54 6.49 0.55
N VAL A 153 -12.50 6.14 -0.74
CA VAL A 153 -11.32 5.52 -1.35
C VAL A 153 -10.11 6.45 -1.29
N LYS A 154 -10.27 7.74 -1.64
CA LYS A 154 -9.20 8.74 -1.54
C LYS A 154 -8.68 8.90 -0.11
N ASP A 155 -9.59 9.00 0.86
CA ASP A 155 -9.25 9.11 2.29
C ASP A 155 -8.41 7.89 2.73
N MET A 156 -8.81 6.69 2.33
CA MET A 156 -8.08 5.47 2.66
C MET A 156 -6.74 5.35 1.93
N VAL A 157 -6.62 5.81 0.67
CA VAL A 157 -5.34 5.85 -0.05
C VAL A 157 -4.35 6.77 0.67
N SER A 158 -4.79 7.93 1.13
CA SER A 158 -3.95 8.85 1.93
C SER A 158 -3.49 8.21 3.23
N GLU A 159 -4.39 7.48 3.89
CA GLU A 159 -4.07 6.77 5.12
C GLU A 159 -3.07 5.63 4.92
N LEU A 160 -3.22 4.84 3.84
CA LEU A 160 -2.26 3.79 3.49
C LEU A 160 -0.86 4.37 3.26
N SER A 161 -0.77 5.52 2.60
CA SER A 161 0.49 6.23 2.42
C SER A 161 1.07 6.67 3.76
N ALA A 162 0.28 7.29 4.63
CA ALA A 162 0.74 7.74 5.94
C ALA A 162 1.24 6.57 6.83
N ILE A 163 0.54 5.44 6.81
CA ILE A 163 0.95 4.23 7.54
C ILE A 163 2.28 3.69 7.01
N ALA A 164 2.40 3.58 5.67
CA ALA A 164 3.62 3.08 5.04
C ALA A 164 4.81 4.02 5.27
N ASP A 165 4.60 5.34 5.17
CA ASP A 165 5.63 6.35 5.42
C ASP A 165 6.09 6.35 6.88
N SER A 166 5.16 6.24 7.82
CA SER A 166 5.46 6.11 9.25
C SER A 166 6.29 4.85 9.53
N HIS A 167 5.93 3.71 8.95
CA HIS A 167 6.70 2.47 9.08
C HIS A 167 8.10 2.63 8.47
N SER A 168 8.19 3.15 7.25
CA SER A 168 9.46 3.38 6.56
C SER A 168 10.37 4.34 7.32
N GLY A 169 9.80 5.37 7.95
CA GLY A 169 10.52 6.32 8.81
C GLY A 169 11.13 5.62 10.04
N ARG A 170 10.34 4.79 10.75
CA ARG A 170 10.82 4.00 11.89
C ARG A 170 11.92 3.02 11.49
N ALA A 171 11.71 2.26 10.43
CA ALA A 171 12.68 1.30 9.91
C ALA A 171 14.00 1.99 9.48
N SER A 172 13.90 3.14 8.82
CA SER A 172 15.09 3.94 8.44
C SER A 172 15.82 4.54 9.64
N GLY A 173 15.10 4.85 10.72
CA GLY A 173 15.68 5.31 11.99
C GLY A 173 16.52 4.24 12.66
N LEU A 174 16.03 3.00 12.67
CA LEU A 174 16.75 1.84 13.23
C LEU A 174 18.05 1.56 12.47
N LEU A 175 18.06 1.70 11.14
CA LEU A 175 19.26 1.52 10.33
C LEU A 175 20.35 2.55 10.62
N ARG A 176 19.96 3.80 10.96
CA ARG A 176 20.94 4.87 11.29
C ARG A 176 21.46 4.78 12.72
N GLY A 177 20.71 4.16 13.63
CA GLY A 177 21.12 3.98 15.02
C GLY A 177 22.13 2.85 15.23
N GLY A 178 22.29 1.92 14.28
CA GLY A 178 23.24 0.81 14.32
C GLY A 178 24.68 1.18 13.96
N ASP A 179 24.93 2.41 13.50
CA ASP A 179 26.26 2.90 13.13
C ASP A 179 27.01 3.62 14.28
N ARG A 180 26.61 3.41 15.55
CA ARG A 180 27.30 3.99 16.73
C ARG A 180 27.90 2.93 17.61
#